data_c2433610f3db5c5e1a81d10a541d0a36
#
_entry.id   c2433610f3db5c5e1a81d10a541d0a36
#
_cell.length_a   1.000
_cell.length_b   1.000
_cell.length_c   1.000
_cell.angle_alpha   90.00
_cell.angle_beta   90.00
_cell.angle_gamma   90.00
#
_symmetry.space_group_name_H-M   'P 1'
#
loop_
_entity.id
_entity.type
_entity.pdbx_description
1 polymer ?
#
loop_
_entity_poly.entity_id
_entity_poly.type
_entity_poly.pdbx_seq_one_letter_code
_entity_poly.pdbx_strand_id
1 'polypeptide(L)'
;MKKVSVIGAGSWGSALAVLLANNGHEVTLWTHDPHEIEMLSTKREQVEKLPGVKLPDNIMIEADLKTALTDEDVVVMAVPSPVVRMVAKQMSPFIKDGQIIVNVAKGIEDVTYKTLSDIIEEEIPNAEVCVLSGPSHAEEVGRGTVSYTHLRAHETVLDIV
;
A
#
# COMPACT_ATOMS: atom_id res chain seq x y z
N MET A 1 -15.92 -1.03 9.24
CA MET A 1 -14.64 -1.74 9.48
C MET A 1 -14.35 -2.56 8.24
N LYS A 2 -13.15 -2.47 7.71
CA LYS A 2 -12.66 -3.22 6.53
C LYS A 2 -11.33 -3.87 6.90
N LYS A 3 -11.02 -4.98 6.24
CA LYS A 3 -9.70 -5.60 6.29
C LYS A 3 -8.84 -5.03 5.16
N VAL A 4 -7.69 -4.46 5.50
CA VAL A 4 -6.84 -3.78 4.54
C VAL A 4 -5.40 -4.29 4.65
N SER A 5 -4.87 -4.80 3.56
CA SER A 5 -3.46 -5.14 3.47
C SER A 5 -2.67 -3.99 2.85
N VAL A 6 -1.60 -3.57 3.52
CA VAL A 6 -0.66 -2.57 3.01
C VAL A 6 0.64 -3.28 2.63
N ILE A 7 0.92 -3.32 1.34
CA ILE A 7 2.08 -4.01 0.76
C ILE A 7 3.24 -3.03 0.64
N GLY A 8 4.18 -3.14 1.58
CA GLY A 8 5.35 -2.27 1.71
C GLY A 8 5.35 -1.45 2.99
N ALA A 9 6.35 -1.68 3.85
CA ALA A 9 6.51 -1.04 5.15
C ALA A 9 7.49 0.15 5.14
N GLY A 10 7.60 0.84 4.01
CA GLY A 10 8.33 2.09 3.90
C GLY A 10 7.63 3.24 4.66
N SER A 11 8.15 4.47 4.55
CA SER A 11 7.55 5.63 5.22
C SER A 11 6.08 5.83 4.88
N TRP A 12 5.74 5.78 3.59
CA TRP A 12 4.38 6.01 3.11
C TRP A 12 3.43 4.87 3.48
N GLY A 13 3.85 3.60 3.28
CA GLY A 13 3.04 2.44 3.67
C GLY A 13 2.77 2.39 5.16
N SER A 14 3.79 2.65 5.99
CA SER A 14 3.62 2.70 7.45
C SER A 14 2.69 3.84 7.89
N ALA A 15 2.79 5.03 7.29
CA ALA A 15 1.90 6.15 7.58
C ALA A 15 0.44 5.84 7.24
N LEU A 16 0.19 5.23 6.07
CA LEU A 16 -1.16 4.80 5.66
C LEU A 16 -1.70 3.69 6.57
N ALA A 17 -0.87 2.73 6.95
CA ALA A 17 -1.27 1.68 7.89
C ALA A 17 -1.73 2.28 9.23
N VAL A 18 -1.00 3.25 9.77
CA VAL A 18 -1.38 3.97 11.00
C VAL A 18 -2.70 4.73 10.81
N LEU A 19 -2.84 5.45 9.70
CA LEU A 19 -4.08 6.19 9.40
C LEU A 19 -5.30 5.26 9.32
N LEU A 20 -5.18 4.15 8.59
CA LEU A 20 -6.25 3.17 8.42
C LEU A 20 -6.61 2.50 9.74
N ALA A 21 -5.62 2.10 10.54
CA ALA A 21 -5.84 1.49 11.85
C ALA A 21 -6.52 2.46 12.84
N ASN A 22 -6.13 3.74 12.85
CA ASN A 22 -6.76 4.79 13.66
C ASN A 22 -8.21 5.09 13.23
N ASN A 23 -8.55 4.84 11.97
CA ASN A 23 -9.91 4.93 11.44
C ASN A 23 -10.76 3.67 11.70
N GLY A 24 -10.24 2.71 12.47
CA GLY A 24 -10.97 1.52 12.90
C GLY A 24 -10.98 0.37 11.88
N HIS A 25 -10.04 0.35 10.94
CA HIS A 25 -9.84 -0.78 10.04
C HIS A 25 -8.91 -1.83 10.67
N GLU A 26 -9.08 -3.10 10.27
CA GLU A 26 -8.09 -4.15 10.52
C GLU A 26 -6.99 -4.03 9.48
N VAL A 27 -5.74 -3.86 9.90
CA VAL A 27 -4.64 -3.58 8.98
C VAL A 27 -3.55 -4.63 9.10
N THR A 28 -3.18 -5.21 7.96
CA THR A 28 -2.00 -6.05 7.81
C THR A 28 -0.93 -5.27 7.06
N LEU A 29 0.23 -5.06 7.67
CA LEU A 29 1.38 -4.38 7.07
C LEU A 29 2.42 -5.41 6.68
N TRP A 30 2.62 -5.56 5.36
CA TRP A 30 3.55 -6.53 4.81
C TRP A 30 4.91 -5.92 4.47
N THR A 31 5.97 -6.65 4.80
CA THR A 31 7.32 -6.44 4.28
C THR A 31 8.06 -7.77 4.18
N HIS A 32 8.94 -7.91 3.20
CA HIS A 32 9.79 -9.10 3.04
C HIS A 32 11.14 -8.96 3.74
N ASP A 33 11.47 -7.79 4.27
CA ASP A 33 12.75 -7.52 4.91
C ASP A 33 12.74 -8.00 6.37
N PRO A 34 13.55 -9.01 6.74
CA PRO A 34 13.60 -9.53 8.11
C PRO A 34 13.97 -8.48 9.16
N HIS A 35 14.80 -7.50 8.79
CA HIS A 35 15.18 -6.41 9.68
C HIS A 35 13.99 -5.46 9.95
N GLU A 36 13.22 -5.14 8.92
CA GLU A 36 11.99 -4.35 9.11
C GLU A 36 10.96 -5.11 9.95
N ILE A 37 10.79 -6.42 9.71
CA ILE A 37 9.85 -7.26 10.48
C ILE A 37 10.21 -7.23 11.96
N GLU A 38 11.48 -7.48 12.30
CA GLU A 38 11.96 -7.44 13.69
C GLU A 38 11.74 -6.05 14.32
N MET A 39 12.13 -5.00 13.61
CA MET A 39 11.99 -3.63 14.06
C MET A 39 10.52 -3.25 14.31
N LEU A 40 9.64 -3.51 13.35
CA LEU A 40 8.22 -3.17 13.44
C LEU A 40 7.50 -4.00 14.51
N SER A 41 7.87 -5.26 14.68
CA SER A 41 7.28 -6.15 15.67
C SER A 41 7.71 -5.80 17.09
N THR A 42 8.97 -5.41 17.29
CA THR A 42 9.54 -5.14 18.63
C THR A 42 9.36 -3.69 19.07
N LYS A 43 9.62 -2.72 18.18
CA LYS A 43 9.57 -1.29 18.52
C LYS A 43 8.22 -0.66 18.22
N ARG A 44 7.35 -1.34 17.46
CA ARG A 44 6.08 -0.80 16.98
C ARG A 44 6.27 0.59 16.35
N GLU A 45 7.32 0.74 15.55
CA GLU A 45 7.69 1.98 14.88
C GLU A 45 8.62 1.69 13.71
N GLN A 46 8.43 2.39 12.59
CA GLN A 46 9.37 2.41 11.47
C GLN A 46 10.44 3.48 11.77
N VAL A 47 11.38 3.16 12.65
CA VAL A 47 12.34 4.15 13.19
C VAL A 47 13.30 4.73 12.14
N GLU A 48 13.52 4.03 11.04
CA GLU A 48 14.45 4.45 9.99
C GLU A 48 13.81 5.36 8.94
N LYS A 49 12.54 5.05 8.58
CA LYS A 49 11.87 5.71 7.44
C LYS A 49 10.71 6.61 7.88
N LEU A 50 10.19 6.44 9.11
CA LEU A 50 9.09 7.22 9.67
C LEU A 50 9.26 7.38 11.19
N PRO A 51 10.34 8.03 11.65
CA PRO A 51 10.61 8.16 13.07
C PRO A 51 9.56 9.00 13.80
N GLY A 52 9.24 8.58 15.04
CA GLY A 52 8.30 9.28 15.91
C GLY A 52 6.82 8.95 15.65
N VAL A 53 6.51 8.01 14.75
CA VAL A 53 5.15 7.54 14.49
C VAL A 53 5.01 6.10 14.98
N LYS A 54 4.23 5.90 16.06
CA LYS A 54 3.98 4.57 16.62
C LYS A 54 2.88 3.85 15.83
N LEU A 55 3.12 2.56 15.58
CA LEU A 55 2.11 1.68 15.01
C LEU A 55 1.13 1.25 16.12
N PRO A 56 -0.18 1.48 15.95
CA PRO A 56 -1.21 0.92 16.82
C PRO A 56 -1.10 -0.60 16.96
N ASP A 57 -1.48 -1.13 18.12
CA ASP A 57 -1.37 -2.57 18.42
C ASP A 57 -2.22 -3.46 17.50
N ASN A 58 -3.28 -2.91 16.91
CA ASN A 58 -4.17 -3.57 15.96
C ASN A 58 -3.60 -3.69 14.54
N ILE A 59 -2.37 -3.21 14.27
CA ILE A 59 -1.68 -3.48 13.00
C ILE A 59 -0.93 -4.80 13.13
N MET A 60 -1.27 -5.76 12.26
CA MET A 60 -0.52 -7.00 12.11
C MET A 60 0.70 -6.79 11.21
N ILE A 61 1.86 -7.28 11.63
CA ILE A 61 3.08 -7.30 10.80
C ILE A 61 3.21 -8.68 10.18
N GLU A 62 3.31 -8.75 8.86
CA GLU A 62 3.31 -10.02 8.12
C GLU A 62 4.48 -10.09 7.14
N ALA A 63 5.16 -11.22 7.10
CA ALA A 63 6.26 -11.51 6.20
C ALA A 63 5.83 -12.32 4.97
N ASP A 64 4.84 -13.19 5.15
CA ASP A 64 4.32 -14.03 4.07
C ASP A 64 3.28 -13.28 3.24
N LEU A 65 3.57 -13.09 1.95
CA LEU A 65 2.71 -12.34 1.04
C LEU A 65 1.33 -12.99 0.85
N LYS A 66 1.27 -14.32 0.83
CA LYS A 66 0.01 -15.04 0.71
C LYS A 66 -0.88 -14.79 1.92
N THR A 67 -0.31 -14.89 3.10
CA THR A 67 -1.02 -14.62 4.36
C THR A 67 -1.52 -13.19 4.41
N ALA A 68 -0.67 -12.23 4.02
CA ALA A 68 -1.01 -10.80 3.98
C ALA A 68 -2.14 -10.46 3.01
N LEU A 69 -2.40 -11.30 1.99
CA LEU A 69 -3.44 -11.08 0.98
C LEU A 69 -4.72 -11.93 1.22
N THR A 70 -4.71 -12.78 2.27
CA THR A 70 -5.82 -13.68 2.53
C THR A 70 -6.99 -12.94 3.20
N ASP A 71 -8.17 -13.03 2.56
CA ASP A 71 -9.45 -12.46 3.07
C ASP A 71 -9.47 -10.94 3.29
N GLU A 72 -8.64 -10.22 2.54
CA GLU A 72 -8.62 -8.76 2.57
C GLU A 72 -9.74 -8.15 1.70
N ASP A 73 -10.31 -7.03 2.14
CA ASP A 73 -11.29 -6.24 1.37
C ASP A 73 -10.59 -5.32 0.36
N VAL A 74 -9.45 -4.74 0.77
CA VAL A 74 -8.68 -3.78 -0.03
C VAL A 74 -7.19 -4.06 0.14
N VAL A 75 -6.45 -3.93 -0.96
CA VAL A 75 -4.98 -4.02 -0.96
C VAL A 75 -4.39 -2.67 -1.34
N VAL A 76 -3.46 -2.16 -0.56
CA VAL A 76 -2.73 -0.91 -0.82
C VAL A 76 -1.32 -1.24 -1.28
N MET A 77 -0.98 -0.90 -2.51
CA MET A 77 0.35 -1.09 -3.09
C MET A 77 1.24 0.11 -2.75
N ALA A 78 2.14 -0.06 -1.78
CA ALA A 78 3.01 1.00 -1.26
C ALA A 78 4.51 0.68 -1.36
N VAL A 79 4.87 -0.25 -2.25
CA VAL A 79 6.29 -0.56 -2.54
C VAL A 79 6.93 0.49 -3.45
N PRO A 80 8.27 0.61 -3.47
CA PRO A 80 8.97 1.49 -4.41
C PRO A 80 8.68 1.14 -5.88
N SER A 81 8.59 2.17 -6.75
CA SER A 81 8.26 2.01 -8.17
C SER A 81 9.07 0.93 -8.91
N PRO A 82 10.39 0.77 -8.70
CA PRO A 82 11.17 -0.23 -9.44
C PRO A 82 10.76 -1.69 -9.19
N VAL A 83 10.07 -1.97 -8.08
CA VAL A 83 9.68 -3.33 -7.70
C VAL A 83 8.18 -3.61 -7.85
N VAL A 84 7.38 -2.61 -8.27
CA VAL A 84 5.91 -2.76 -8.40
C VAL A 84 5.55 -3.95 -9.28
N ARG A 85 6.13 -4.08 -10.49
CA ARG A 85 5.85 -5.19 -11.40
C ARG A 85 6.16 -6.55 -10.77
N MET A 86 7.33 -6.66 -10.15
CA MET A 86 7.74 -7.90 -9.50
C MET A 86 6.78 -8.31 -8.38
N VAL A 87 6.41 -7.35 -7.54
CA VAL A 87 5.50 -7.59 -6.41
C VAL A 87 4.09 -7.88 -6.92
N ALA A 88 3.57 -7.13 -7.90
CA ALA A 88 2.28 -7.39 -8.52
C ALA A 88 2.20 -8.83 -9.09
N LYS A 89 3.24 -9.25 -9.80
CA LYS A 89 3.33 -10.62 -10.32
C LYS A 89 3.32 -11.68 -9.21
N GLN A 90 3.99 -11.42 -8.08
CA GLN A 90 3.97 -12.32 -6.91
C GLN A 90 2.60 -12.34 -6.23
N MET A 91 1.87 -11.23 -6.23
CA MET A 91 0.53 -11.11 -5.66
C MET A 91 -0.53 -11.80 -6.51
N SER A 92 -0.39 -11.77 -7.84
CA SER A 92 -1.40 -12.21 -8.80
C SER A 92 -2.08 -13.55 -8.48
N PRO A 93 -1.36 -14.61 -8.03
CA PRO A 93 -2.00 -15.90 -7.69
C PRO A 93 -2.93 -15.87 -6.46
N PHE A 94 -2.85 -14.80 -5.66
CA PHE A 94 -3.58 -14.67 -4.38
C PHE A 94 -4.68 -13.61 -4.44
N ILE A 95 -4.77 -12.86 -5.54
CA ILE A 95 -5.77 -11.81 -5.73
C ILE A 95 -7.08 -12.41 -6.24
N LYS A 96 -8.18 -12.05 -5.59
CA LYS A 96 -9.55 -12.48 -5.97
C LYS A 96 -10.05 -11.65 -7.15
N ASP A 97 -10.97 -12.20 -7.92
CA ASP A 97 -11.66 -11.46 -8.98
C ASP A 97 -12.41 -10.25 -8.40
N GLY A 98 -12.18 -9.08 -8.99
CA GLY A 98 -12.73 -7.82 -8.51
C GLY A 98 -12.08 -7.28 -7.23
N GLN A 99 -10.92 -7.81 -6.83
CA GLN A 99 -10.18 -7.29 -5.68
C GLN A 99 -9.74 -5.85 -5.93
N ILE A 100 -10.09 -4.95 -5.02
CA ILE A 100 -9.67 -3.56 -5.09
C ILE A 100 -8.18 -3.45 -4.70
N ILE A 101 -7.38 -2.90 -5.62
CA ILE A 101 -5.97 -2.56 -5.36
C ILE A 101 -5.80 -1.06 -5.50
N VAL A 102 -5.38 -0.40 -4.43
CA VAL A 102 -5.10 1.04 -4.40
C VAL A 102 -3.60 1.25 -4.57
N ASN A 103 -3.19 1.72 -5.74
CA ASN A 103 -1.81 2.10 -5.99
C ASN A 103 -1.51 3.46 -5.36
N VAL A 104 -0.55 3.51 -4.44
CA VAL A 104 -0.04 4.73 -3.80
C VAL A 104 1.44 4.97 -4.12
N ALA A 105 2.06 4.07 -4.88
CA ALA A 105 3.43 4.24 -5.36
C ALA A 105 3.50 5.36 -6.40
N LYS A 106 4.57 6.14 -6.36
CA LYS A 106 4.79 7.30 -7.25
C LYS A 106 5.81 6.94 -8.33
N GLY A 107 5.56 7.42 -9.54
CA GLY A 107 6.49 7.27 -10.66
C GLY A 107 5.93 6.47 -11.83
N ILE A 108 6.82 6.10 -12.71
CA ILE A 108 6.61 5.27 -13.91
C ILE A 108 7.65 4.16 -13.93
N GLU A 109 7.41 3.11 -14.71
CA GLU A 109 8.41 2.07 -14.93
C GLU A 109 9.48 2.54 -15.92
N ASP A 110 10.76 2.42 -15.56
CA ASP A 110 11.88 2.97 -16.34
C ASP A 110 12.05 2.32 -17.74
N VAL A 111 11.64 1.06 -17.87
CA VAL A 111 11.85 0.29 -19.12
C VAL A 111 10.71 0.51 -20.12
N THR A 112 9.47 0.51 -19.66
CA THR A 112 8.28 0.58 -20.54
C THR A 112 7.65 1.97 -20.58
N TYR A 113 8.02 2.86 -19.65
CA TYR A 113 7.42 4.18 -19.43
C TYR A 113 5.91 4.13 -19.12
N LYS A 114 5.41 2.96 -18.70
CA LYS A 114 4.02 2.77 -18.28
C LYS A 114 3.79 3.33 -16.89
N THR A 115 2.56 3.73 -16.62
CA THR A 115 2.18 4.08 -15.26
C THR A 115 2.18 2.84 -14.37
N LEU A 116 2.35 3.02 -13.06
CA LEU A 116 2.38 1.88 -12.14
C LEU A 116 1.01 1.19 -12.03
N SER A 117 -0.08 1.90 -12.32
CA SER A 117 -1.43 1.32 -12.42
C SER A 117 -1.53 0.37 -13.61
N ASP A 118 -1.06 0.82 -14.81
CA ASP A 118 -1.06 -0.03 -16.01
C ASP A 118 -0.27 -1.32 -15.78
N ILE A 119 0.84 -1.22 -15.02
CA ILE A 119 1.66 -2.38 -14.65
C ILE A 119 0.91 -3.34 -13.74
N ILE A 120 0.20 -2.81 -12.74
CA ILE A 120 -0.59 -3.64 -11.82
C ILE A 120 -1.71 -4.33 -12.60
N GLU A 121 -2.40 -3.64 -13.50
CA GLU A 121 -3.44 -4.22 -14.36
C GLU A 121 -2.90 -5.29 -15.32
N GLU A 122 -1.70 -5.09 -15.86
CA GLU A 122 -1.04 -6.12 -16.70
C GLU A 122 -0.74 -7.41 -15.93
N GLU A 123 -0.21 -7.29 -14.71
CA GLU A 123 0.18 -8.46 -13.92
C GLU A 123 -1.00 -9.08 -13.15
N ILE A 124 -2.07 -8.31 -12.89
CA ILE A 124 -3.26 -8.74 -12.13
C ILE A 124 -4.52 -8.29 -12.88
N PRO A 125 -4.83 -8.88 -14.04
CA PRO A 125 -5.92 -8.41 -14.92
C PRO A 125 -7.34 -8.61 -14.35
N ASN A 126 -7.47 -9.36 -13.29
CA ASN A 126 -8.73 -9.61 -12.59
C ASN A 126 -8.97 -8.67 -11.39
N ALA A 127 -8.05 -7.74 -11.10
CA ALA A 127 -8.21 -6.75 -10.04
C ALA A 127 -8.86 -5.46 -10.54
N GLU A 128 -9.49 -4.72 -9.61
CA GLU A 128 -9.93 -3.35 -9.83
C GLU A 128 -8.86 -2.39 -9.29
N VAL A 129 -8.14 -1.72 -10.18
CA VAL A 129 -7.03 -0.84 -9.80
C VAL A 129 -7.49 0.60 -9.65
N CYS A 130 -7.19 1.19 -8.51
CA CYS A 130 -7.41 2.61 -8.22
C CYS A 130 -6.07 3.30 -7.92
N VAL A 131 -6.02 4.61 -8.11
CA VAL A 131 -4.84 5.42 -7.79
C VAL A 131 -5.17 6.42 -6.70
N LEU A 132 -4.36 6.43 -5.64
CA LEU A 132 -4.37 7.50 -4.65
C LEU A 132 -3.14 8.38 -4.88
N SER A 133 -3.37 9.60 -5.32
CA SER A 133 -2.30 10.55 -5.64
C SER A 133 -2.60 11.93 -5.04
N GLY A 134 -1.54 12.72 -4.85
CA GLY A 134 -1.64 14.08 -4.36
C GLY A 134 -0.39 14.55 -3.62
N PRO A 135 -0.35 15.83 -3.23
CA PRO A 135 0.69 16.36 -2.36
C PRO A 135 0.51 15.80 -0.95
N SER A 136 1.33 14.84 -0.58
CA SER A 136 1.25 14.16 0.71
C SER A 136 2.64 13.81 1.23
N HIS A 137 2.87 14.09 2.52
CA HIS A 137 4.06 13.71 3.24
C HIS A 137 3.73 12.64 4.28
N ALA A 138 4.54 11.58 4.31
CA ALA A 138 4.31 10.45 5.20
C ALA A 138 4.29 10.86 6.68
N GLU A 139 5.18 11.77 7.07
CA GLU A 139 5.27 12.28 8.44
C GLU A 139 4.00 13.04 8.87
N GLU A 140 3.41 13.82 7.97
CA GLU A 140 2.19 14.57 8.25
C GLU A 140 0.99 13.63 8.41
N VAL A 141 0.85 12.68 7.48
CA VAL A 141 -0.22 11.68 7.53
C VAL A 141 -0.08 10.78 8.76
N GLY A 142 1.12 10.29 9.04
CA GLY A 142 1.39 9.44 10.21
C GLY A 142 1.12 10.12 11.55
N ARG A 143 1.23 11.46 11.61
CA ARG A 143 0.92 12.28 12.80
C ARG A 143 -0.54 12.76 12.85
N GLY A 144 -1.38 12.33 11.89
CA GLY A 144 -2.79 12.72 11.84
C GLY A 144 -3.05 14.13 11.32
N THR A 145 -2.09 14.74 10.63
CA THR A 145 -2.28 16.04 9.98
C THR A 145 -3.06 15.88 8.67
N VAL A 146 -3.90 16.86 8.33
CA VAL A 146 -4.71 16.81 7.10
C VAL A 146 -3.82 16.89 5.86
N SER A 147 -3.94 15.90 4.98
CA SER A 147 -3.32 15.89 3.65
C SER A 147 -4.36 16.01 2.55
N TYR A 148 -4.05 16.78 1.51
CA TYR A 148 -4.89 16.85 0.32
C TYR A 148 -4.54 15.71 -0.63
N THR A 149 -5.43 14.73 -0.75
CA THR A 149 -5.26 13.59 -1.66
C THR A 149 -6.46 13.48 -2.60
N HIS A 150 -6.21 12.96 -3.81
CA HIS A 150 -7.26 12.64 -4.77
C HIS A 150 -7.25 11.14 -5.05
N LEU A 151 -8.41 10.50 -4.89
CA LEU A 151 -8.62 9.11 -5.30
C LEU A 151 -9.24 9.10 -6.70
N ARG A 152 -8.66 8.33 -7.60
CA ARG A 152 -9.17 8.16 -8.95
C ARG A 152 -9.21 6.70 -9.33
N ALA A 153 -10.33 6.22 -9.85
CA ALA A 153 -10.42 4.95 -10.55
C ALA A 153 -9.87 5.12 -11.97
N HIS A 154 -9.19 4.12 -12.49
CA HIS A 154 -8.52 4.18 -13.80
C HIS A 154 -9.48 4.39 -14.98
N GLU A 155 -10.74 4.02 -14.84
CA GLU A 155 -11.75 4.10 -15.91
C GLU A 155 -12.23 5.53 -16.26
N THR A 156 -11.85 6.55 -15.52
CA THR A 156 -12.38 7.91 -15.66
C THR A 156 -11.43 8.88 -16.36
N VAL A 157 -10.70 8.46 -17.38
CA VAL A 157 -9.82 9.34 -18.15
C VAL A 157 -10.59 10.30 -19.07
N LEU A 158 -11.88 10.08 -19.29
CA LEU A 158 -12.68 10.84 -20.27
C LEU A 158 -13.50 12.00 -19.71
N ASP A 159 -13.58 12.20 -18.40
CA ASP A 159 -14.44 13.22 -17.80
C ASP A 159 -13.68 14.40 -17.15
N ILE A 160 -12.54 14.78 -17.76
CA ILE A 160 -11.86 16.01 -17.38
C ILE A 160 -11.77 16.92 -18.59
N VAL A 161 -12.82 17.65 -18.81
CA VAL A 161 -12.80 18.95 -19.46
C VAL A 161 -13.51 19.94 -18.55
#